data_5a5f3a53b0a7d8786dc8e53c7ced28fc
#
_entry.id   5a5f3a53b0a7d8786dc8e53c7ced28fc
#
_cell.length_a   1.000
_cell.length_b   1.000
_cell.length_c   1.000
_cell.angle_alpha   90.00
_cell.angle_beta   90.00
_cell.angle_gamma   90.00
#
_symmetry.space_group_name_H-M   'P 1'
#
loop_
_entity.id
_entity.type
_entity.pdbx_description
1 polymer ?
#
loop_
_entity_poly.entity_id
_entity_poly.type
_entity_poly.pdbx_seq_one_letter_code
_entity_poly.pdbx_strand_id
1 'polypeptide(L)'
;MPKITINGKEIEFTDGMTVLQACELADVEIPRFCYHEKLSIAGNCRMCLVEMEKSPKPIASCAMPAAEGMNIKTNSTLVEKARKGVMEFLLANHPLDCPVCDQGGECDLQDQSMYYGVDKSRFVENKRQVKEKYMGPLIK
;
A
#
# COMPACT_ATOMS: atom_id res chain seq x y z
N MET A 1 -12.49 8.73 -24.90
CA MET A 1 -12.12 7.94 -23.71
C MET A 1 -12.14 8.89 -22.53
N PRO A 2 -12.63 8.46 -21.37
CA PRO A 2 -12.63 9.32 -20.19
C PRO A 2 -11.20 9.66 -19.76
N LYS A 3 -11.01 10.79 -19.10
CA LYS A 3 -9.72 11.33 -18.72
C LYS A 3 -9.64 11.57 -17.24
N ILE A 4 -8.48 11.30 -16.67
CA ILE A 4 -8.13 11.50 -15.26
C ILE A 4 -6.80 12.26 -15.18
N THR A 5 -6.66 13.14 -14.22
CA THR A 5 -5.40 13.86 -13.97
C THR A 5 -4.63 13.20 -12.83
N ILE A 6 -3.39 12.80 -13.09
CA ILE A 6 -2.51 12.17 -12.10
C ILE A 6 -1.23 12.98 -11.99
N ASN A 7 -0.98 13.55 -10.81
CA ASN A 7 0.16 14.45 -10.55
C ASN A 7 0.30 15.59 -11.59
N GLY A 8 -0.84 16.12 -12.07
CA GLY A 8 -0.88 17.18 -13.07
C GLY A 8 -0.79 16.72 -14.53
N LYS A 9 -0.63 15.43 -14.79
CA LYS A 9 -0.61 14.84 -16.14
C LYS A 9 -1.98 14.26 -16.48
N GLU A 10 -2.55 14.63 -17.61
CA GLU A 10 -3.82 14.10 -18.09
C GLU A 10 -3.61 12.74 -18.77
N ILE A 11 -4.37 11.73 -18.36
CA ILE A 11 -4.26 10.34 -18.84
C ILE A 11 -5.64 9.88 -19.29
N GLU A 12 -5.71 9.25 -20.43
CA GLU A 12 -6.90 8.53 -20.89
C GLU A 12 -6.93 7.13 -20.27
N PHE A 13 -8.09 6.69 -19.84
CA PHE A 13 -8.28 5.38 -19.24
C PHE A 13 -9.52 4.68 -19.81
N THR A 14 -9.64 3.38 -19.57
CA THR A 14 -10.79 2.58 -20.00
C THR A 14 -11.79 2.44 -18.85
N ASP A 15 -13.08 2.51 -19.16
CA ASP A 15 -14.15 2.30 -18.19
C ASP A 15 -13.97 0.98 -17.43
N GLY A 16 -14.20 1.02 -16.13
CA GLY A 16 -14.05 -0.13 -15.24
C GLY A 16 -12.67 -0.25 -14.59
N MET A 17 -11.70 0.58 -14.99
CA MET A 17 -10.40 0.64 -14.29
C MET A 17 -10.51 1.28 -12.92
N THR A 18 -9.62 0.86 -12.01
CA THR A 18 -9.43 1.52 -10.74
C THR A 18 -8.45 2.69 -10.87
N VAL A 19 -8.45 3.59 -9.87
CA VAL A 19 -7.47 4.68 -9.80
C VAL A 19 -6.04 4.14 -9.80
N LEU A 20 -5.78 3.00 -9.15
CA LEU A 20 -4.47 2.36 -9.15
C LEU A 20 -4.03 1.98 -10.57
N GLN A 21 -4.90 1.31 -11.32
CA GLN A 21 -4.62 0.94 -12.70
C GLN A 21 -4.41 2.15 -13.62
N ALA A 22 -5.17 3.23 -13.41
CA ALA A 22 -4.96 4.49 -14.11
C ALA A 22 -3.59 5.12 -13.75
N CYS A 23 -3.13 5.00 -12.50
CA CYS A 23 -1.79 5.44 -12.10
C CYS A 23 -0.70 4.63 -12.80
N GLU A 24 -0.88 3.32 -12.97
CA GLU A 24 0.05 2.47 -13.73
C GLU A 24 0.16 2.89 -15.20
N LEU A 25 -0.95 3.29 -15.84
CA LEU A 25 -0.92 3.85 -17.20
C LEU A 25 -0.13 5.17 -17.28
N ALA A 26 -0.03 5.88 -16.16
CA ALA A 26 0.74 7.13 -16.04
C ALA A 26 2.22 6.90 -15.72
N ASP A 27 2.68 5.65 -15.64
CA ASP A 27 4.01 5.25 -15.14
C ASP A 27 4.25 5.69 -13.69
N VAL A 28 3.19 5.74 -12.87
CA VAL A 28 3.26 6.09 -11.46
C VAL A 28 3.04 4.83 -10.63
N GLU A 29 4.09 4.39 -9.97
CA GLU A 29 4.04 3.25 -9.07
C GLU A 29 3.32 3.62 -7.76
N ILE A 30 2.34 2.78 -7.37
CA ILE A 30 1.60 2.90 -6.12
C ILE A 30 1.94 1.69 -5.23
N PRO A 31 2.46 1.92 -4.01
CA PRO A 31 2.76 0.83 -3.08
C PRO A 31 1.48 0.10 -2.66
N ARG A 32 1.57 -1.21 -2.51
CA ARG A 32 0.44 -2.08 -2.20
C ARG A 32 0.90 -3.40 -1.58
N PHE A 33 0.02 -4.05 -0.82
CA PHE A 33 0.23 -5.41 -0.31
C PHE A 33 -0.93 -6.34 -0.69
N CYS A 34 -2.17 -5.91 -0.53
CA CYS A 34 -3.34 -6.78 -0.70
C CYS A 34 -3.91 -6.80 -2.12
N TYR A 35 -3.42 -5.96 -3.03
CA TYR A 35 -3.89 -5.91 -4.41
C TYR A 35 -3.04 -6.77 -5.33
N HIS A 36 -3.71 -7.53 -6.19
CA HIS A 36 -3.11 -8.23 -7.31
C HIS A 36 -4.07 -8.17 -8.51
N GLU A 37 -3.56 -7.92 -9.71
CA GLU A 37 -4.37 -7.71 -10.93
C GLU A 37 -5.30 -8.89 -11.28
N LYS A 38 -4.92 -10.11 -10.90
CA LYS A 38 -5.65 -11.35 -11.21
C LYS A 38 -6.53 -11.85 -10.06
N LEU A 39 -6.62 -11.11 -8.97
CA LEU A 39 -7.39 -11.47 -7.80
C LEU A 39 -8.48 -10.44 -7.50
N SER A 40 -9.48 -10.86 -6.73
CA SER A 40 -10.50 -9.96 -6.21
C SER A 40 -9.90 -8.88 -5.32
N ILE A 41 -10.41 -7.66 -5.43
CA ILE A 41 -9.92 -6.51 -4.67
C ILE A 41 -10.30 -6.67 -3.20
N ALA A 42 -9.31 -6.81 -2.33
CA ALA A 42 -9.50 -6.92 -0.87
C ALA A 42 -9.66 -5.55 -0.20
N GLY A 43 -8.89 -4.54 -0.61
CA GLY A 43 -8.98 -3.17 -0.12
C GLY A 43 -8.66 -2.98 1.37
N ASN A 44 -7.93 -3.90 2.01
CA ASN A 44 -7.75 -3.95 3.46
C ASN A 44 -6.39 -3.46 3.97
N CYS A 45 -5.31 -3.52 3.19
CA CYS A 45 -3.98 -3.10 3.66
C CYS A 45 -3.82 -1.57 3.77
N ARG A 46 -4.55 -0.81 2.97
CA ARG A 46 -4.51 0.66 2.91
C ARG A 46 -3.17 1.27 2.51
N MET A 47 -2.23 0.49 2.00
CA MET A 47 -0.94 1.03 1.56
C MET A 47 -1.05 1.87 0.28
N CYS A 48 -2.03 1.58 -0.57
CA CYS A 48 -2.29 2.25 -1.84
C CYS A 48 -3.01 3.59 -1.72
N LEU A 49 -3.03 4.22 -0.54
CA LEU A 49 -3.70 5.51 -0.34
C LEU A 49 -3.10 6.60 -1.23
N VAL A 50 -3.98 7.35 -1.88
CA VAL A 50 -3.68 8.53 -2.68
C VAL A 50 -4.62 9.68 -2.29
N GLU A 51 -4.22 10.91 -2.60
CA GLU A 51 -5.06 12.08 -2.40
C GLU A 51 -5.91 12.31 -3.66
N MET A 52 -7.20 12.47 -3.47
CA MET A 52 -8.12 12.91 -4.50
C MET A 52 -8.57 14.34 -4.20
N GLU A 53 -8.45 15.23 -5.16
CA GLU A 53 -8.94 16.61 -5.02
C GLU A 53 -10.41 16.63 -4.63
N LYS A 54 -10.80 17.54 -3.75
CA LYS A 54 -12.15 17.66 -3.15
C LYS A 54 -12.56 16.53 -2.20
N SER A 55 -11.68 15.55 -1.94
CA SER A 55 -11.92 14.57 -0.89
C SER A 55 -11.23 14.99 0.41
N PRO A 56 -11.92 14.96 1.55
CA PRO A 56 -11.31 15.34 2.83
C PRO A 56 -10.34 14.28 3.36
N LYS A 57 -10.33 13.08 2.77
CA LYS A 57 -9.53 11.93 3.21
C LYS A 57 -8.85 11.25 2.03
N PRO A 58 -7.68 10.64 2.25
CA PRO A 58 -7.06 9.78 1.24
C PRO A 58 -7.98 8.63 0.86
N ILE A 59 -7.91 8.22 -0.39
CA ILE A 59 -8.69 7.10 -0.93
C ILE A 59 -7.80 5.89 -1.21
N ALA A 60 -8.38 4.69 -1.09
CA ALA A 60 -7.71 3.45 -1.48
C ALA A 60 -7.77 3.29 -3.00
N SER A 61 -6.68 3.59 -3.70
CA SER A 61 -6.63 3.61 -5.16
C SER A 61 -6.96 2.25 -5.80
N CYS A 62 -6.65 1.14 -5.12
CA CYS A 62 -6.96 -0.20 -5.63
C CYS A 62 -8.46 -0.53 -5.68
N ALA A 63 -9.26 0.12 -4.83
CA ALA A 63 -10.70 -0.14 -4.72
C ALA A 63 -11.58 1.01 -5.25
N MET A 64 -10.99 2.16 -5.52
CA MET A 64 -11.71 3.32 -6.06
C MET A 64 -11.80 3.23 -7.58
N PRO A 65 -13.00 3.15 -8.17
CA PRO A 65 -13.15 3.26 -9.62
C PRO A 65 -12.62 4.59 -10.13
N ALA A 66 -11.88 4.56 -11.23
CA ALA A 66 -11.50 5.78 -11.92
C ALA A 66 -12.72 6.42 -12.58
N ALA A 67 -12.85 7.73 -12.47
CA ALA A 67 -13.93 8.50 -13.09
C ALA A 67 -13.38 9.75 -13.79
N GLU A 68 -14.10 10.19 -14.81
CA GLU A 68 -13.75 11.37 -15.58
C GLU A 68 -13.64 12.62 -14.71
N GLY A 69 -12.59 13.40 -14.95
CA GLY A 69 -12.34 14.64 -14.23
C GLY A 69 -11.77 14.50 -12.82
N MET A 70 -11.45 13.29 -12.37
CA MET A 70 -10.72 13.12 -11.11
C MET A 70 -9.32 13.72 -11.21
N ASN A 71 -8.88 14.35 -10.11
CA ASN A 71 -7.51 14.83 -9.95
C ASN A 71 -6.86 14.12 -8.77
N ILE A 72 -5.83 13.33 -9.06
CA ILE A 72 -5.15 12.44 -8.11
C ILE A 72 -3.72 12.94 -7.88
N LYS A 73 -3.35 13.02 -6.61
CA LYS A 73 -1.97 13.29 -6.18
C LYS A 73 -1.43 12.08 -5.43
N THR A 74 -0.29 11.58 -5.87
CA THR A 74 0.31 10.35 -5.33
C THR A 74 1.52 10.59 -4.45
N ASN A 75 2.01 11.82 -4.41
CA ASN A 75 3.22 12.25 -3.70
C ASN A 75 3.03 13.50 -2.84
N SER A 76 1.79 13.79 -2.43
CA SER A 76 1.51 14.92 -1.53
C SER A 76 1.92 14.61 -0.09
N THR A 77 2.10 15.65 0.72
CA THR A 77 2.38 15.51 2.16
C THR A 77 1.33 14.67 2.88
N LEU A 78 0.06 14.77 2.47
CA LEU A 78 -1.03 13.95 3.00
C LEU A 78 -0.80 12.47 2.70
N VAL A 79 -0.43 12.13 1.48
CA VAL A 79 -0.15 10.75 1.04
C VAL A 79 1.06 10.18 1.75
N GLU A 80 2.15 10.94 1.86
CA GLU A 80 3.36 10.52 2.58
C GLU A 80 3.05 10.20 4.05
N LYS A 81 2.32 11.09 4.71
CA LYS A 81 1.90 10.89 6.11
C LYS A 81 1.00 9.68 6.27
N ALA A 82 0.08 9.46 5.34
CA ALA A 82 -0.81 8.31 5.35
C ALA A 82 -0.04 6.99 5.19
N ARG A 83 0.89 6.91 4.24
CA ARG A 83 1.72 5.72 4.02
C ARG A 83 2.64 5.41 5.20
N LYS A 84 3.25 6.43 5.81
CA LYS A 84 4.02 6.27 7.05
C LYS A 84 3.18 5.66 8.17
N GLY A 85 1.96 6.15 8.35
CA GLY A 85 1.03 5.61 9.34
C GLY A 85 0.64 4.16 9.07
N VAL A 86 0.38 3.79 7.82
CA VAL A 86 0.10 2.40 7.43
C VAL A 86 1.30 1.50 7.70
N MET A 87 2.51 1.93 7.35
CA MET A 87 3.73 1.16 7.65
C MET A 87 3.93 0.96 9.15
N GLU A 88 3.69 1.97 9.97
CA GLU A 88 3.73 1.82 11.43
C GLU A 88 2.75 0.75 11.93
N PHE A 89 1.52 0.71 11.40
CA PHE A 89 0.54 -0.31 11.75
C PHE A 89 0.99 -1.71 11.35
N LEU A 90 1.49 -1.88 10.15
CA LEU A 90 1.95 -3.18 9.65
C LEU A 90 3.14 -3.70 10.46
N LEU A 91 4.03 -2.81 10.89
CA LEU A 91 5.23 -3.17 11.63
C LEU A 91 5.02 -3.26 13.15
N ALA A 92 3.93 -2.72 13.70
CA ALA A 92 3.70 -2.66 15.15
C ALA A 92 3.82 -4.02 15.85
N ASN A 93 3.26 -5.08 15.27
CA ASN A 93 3.31 -6.45 15.79
C ASN A 93 4.14 -7.40 14.92
N HIS A 94 4.79 -6.89 13.88
CA HIS A 94 5.62 -7.73 13.03
C HIS A 94 6.87 -8.20 13.77
N PRO A 95 7.23 -9.51 13.76
CA PRO A 95 8.39 -10.00 14.47
C PRO A 95 9.70 -9.44 13.90
N LEU A 96 10.70 -9.25 14.77
CA LEU A 96 12.02 -8.74 14.40
C LEU A 96 12.97 -9.91 14.02
N ASP A 97 12.50 -10.80 13.17
CA ASP A 97 13.16 -12.06 12.83
C ASP A 97 13.73 -12.08 11.40
N CYS A 98 13.95 -10.91 10.78
CA CYS A 98 14.46 -10.84 9.42
C CYS A 98 15.71 -11.68 9.15
N PRO A 99 16.72 -11.74 10.05
CA PRO A 99 17.91 -12.57 9.83
C PRO A 99 17.65 -14.07 9.75
N VAL A 100 16.54 -14.56 10.30
CA VAL A 100 16.13 -15.97 10.29
C VAL A 100 14.82 -16.20 9.53
N CYS A 101 14.28 -15.16 8.92
CA CYS A 101 13.06 -15.23 8.13
C CYS A 101 13.37 -15.67 6.69
N ASP A 102 12.65 -16.66 6.19
CA ASP A 102 12.82 -17.16 4.81
C ASP A 102 12.56 -16.09 3.74
N GLN A 103 11.74 -15.08 4.04
CA GLN A 103 11.43 -13.97 3.14
C GLN A 103 12.48 -12.85 3.16
N GLY A 104 13.42 -12.88 4.12
CA GLY A 104 14.45 -11.83 4.27
C GLY A 104 15.28 -11.64 3.01
N GLY A 105 15.41 -10.37 2.56
CA GLY A 105 16.14 -10.00 1.34
C GLY A 105 15.30 -9.93 0.06
N GLU A 106 14.10 -10.52 0.04
CA GLU A 106 13.13 -10.46 -1.06
C GLU A 106 11.72 -10.14 -0.53
N CYS A 107 11.64 -9.31 0.49
CA CYS A 107 10.42 -9.02 1.23
C CYS A 107 9.88 -7.64 0.88
N ASP A 108 8.68 -7.60 0.30
CA ASP A 108 7.99 -6.35 -0.02
C ASP A 108 7.78 -5.46 1.21
N LEU A 109 7.57 -6.05 2.39
CA LEU A 109 7.44 -5.28 3.62
C LEU A 109 8.74 -4.57 3.99
N GLN A 110 9.89 -5.23 3.84
CA GLN A 110 11.21 -4.61 4.04
C GLN A 110 11.40 -3.45 3.05
N ASP A 111 11.19 -3.71 1.77
CA ASP A 111 11.39 -2.70 0.71
C ASP A 111 10.47 -1.50 0.90
N GLN A 112 9.18 -1.72 1.10
CA GLN A 112 8.23 -0.64 1.29
C GLN A 112 8.44 0.11 2.62
N SER A 113 8.94 -0.54 3.67
CA SER A 113 9.29 0.14 4.92
C SER A 113 10.48 1.08 4.75
N MET A 114 11.44 0.72 3.92
CA MET A 114 12.59 1.57 3.59
C MET A 114 12.18 2.78 2.75
N TYR A 115 11.26 2.60 1.79
CA TYR A 115 10.82 3.70 0.90
C TYR A 115 9.80 4.64 1.55
N TYR A 116 8.86 4.12 2.32
CA TYR A 116 7.68 4.85 2.79
C TYR A 116 7.54 4.92 4.29
N GLY A 117 8.33 4.16 5.04
CA GLY A 117 8.27 4.08 6.49
C GLY A 117 9.06 5.16 7.20
N VAL A 118 9.30 4.90 8.48
CA VAL A 118 10.16 5.70 9.35
C VAL A 118 11.29 4.82 9.88
N ASP A 119 12.41 5.43 10.23
CA ASP A 119 13.62 4.76 10.72
C ASP A 119 13.49 4.17 12.12
N LYS A 120 12.51 4.63 12.90
CA LYS A 120 12.27 4.20 14.29
C LYS A 120 10.80 3.95 14.57
N SER A 121 10.53 2.85 15.29
CA SER A 121 9.21 2.59 15.83
C SER A 121 8.89 3.53 17.00
N ARG A 122 7.64 4.01 17.06
CA ARG A 122 7.10 4.73 18.22
C ARG A 122 6.50 3.77 19.27
N PHE A 123 6.32 2.51 18.91
CA PHE A 123 5.74 1.48 19.78
C PHE A 123 6.84 0.90 20.67
N VAL A 124 6.65 1.00 21.97
CA VAL A 124 7.57 0.48 23.02
C VAL A 124 7.04 -0.78 23.69
N GLU A 125 5.78 -1.12 23.44
CA GLU A 125 5.11 -2.29 23.96
C GLU A 125 5.67 -3.57 23.31
N ASN A 126 5.55 -4.68 24.03
CA ASN A 126 5.92 -5.98 23.50
C ASN A 126 5.06 -6.33 22.27
N LYS A 127 5.69 -6.82 21.23
CA LYS A 127 4.98 -7.30 20.05
C LYS A 127 4.10 -8.49 20.40
N ARG A 128 2.91 -8.54 19.77
CA ARG A 128 2.00 -9.68 19.92
C ARG A 128 2.68 -10.93 19.40
N GLN A 129 2.71 -11.96 20.24
CA GLN A 129 3.20 -13.28 19.87
C GLN A 129 2.05 -14.28 19.85
N VAL A 130 2.04 -15.14 18.86
CA VAL A 130 1.12 -16.28 18.78
C VAL A 130 1.85 -17.51 19.35
N LYS A 131 1.14 -18.32 20.13
CA LYS A 131 1.71 -19.61 20.60
C LYS A 131 2.12 -20.45 19.40
N GLU A 132 3.32 -21.02 19.49
CA GLU A 132 3.78 -22.00 18.51
C GLU A 132 2.78 -23.17 18.42
N LYS A 133 2.45 -23.52 17.18
CA LYS A 133 1.60 -24.66 16.88
C LYS A 133 2.46 -25.76 16.30
N TYR A 134 2.50 -26.90 16.96
CA TYR A 134 3.19 -28.06 16.39
C TYR A 134 2.41 -28.57 15.17
N MET A 135 3.00 -28.46 14.01
CA MET A 135 2.41 -28.85 12.73
C MET A 135 3.11 -30.06 12.11
N GLY A 136 3.87 -30.81 12.91
CA GLY A 136 4.64 -31.94 12.47
C GLY A 136 6.16 -31.67 12.41
N PRO A 137 6.97 -32.68 12.17
CA PRO A 137 8.43 -32.54 12.22
C PRO A 137 9.02 -31.78 11.03
N LEU A 138 8.25 -31.60 9.95
CA LEU A 138 8.72 -31.00 8.70
C LEU A 138 8.26 -29.55 8.51
N ILE A 139 7.32 -29.04 9.32
CA ILE A 139 6.76 -27.70 9.19
C ILE A 139 7.05 -26.94 10.48
N LYS A 140 7.73 -25.81 10.32
CA LYS A 140 8.01 -24.86 11.41
C LYS A 140 7.25 -23.58 11.21
#